data_740a2d400ec697638e423d9e82a19d9c
#
_entry.id   740a2d400ec697638e423d9e82a19d9c
#
_cell.length_a   1.000
_cell.length_b   1.000
_cell.length_c   1.000
_cell.angle_alpha   90.00
_cell.angle_beta   90.00
_cell.angle_gamma   90.00
#
_symmetry.space_group_name_H-M   'P 1'
#
loop_
_entity.id
_entity.type
_entity.pdbx_description
1 polymer ?
#
loop_
_entity_poly.entity_id
_entity_poly.type
_entity_poly.pdbx_seq_one_letter_code
_entity_poly.pdbx_strand_id
1 'polypeptide(L)'
;NAWRPDAIISGTDIHDRLTNPKNTESIPYPWSDLNNLTRGIRKGEIVTFCAGSGIGKSQVCRIIAHHILTTTEHSVGYIALEESIERTALGIVGLEMGKLLHLDPEINYADTNFDEAYVNTVGSGRMWLYDHWGSLDAERLLSHVMHMAKAMDVEYVILDHISIVVSGMQDGDERRMIDNVMTKLRALVEECG
;
A
#
# COMPACT_ATOMS: atom_id res chain seq x y z
N ASN A 1 23.49 21.34 -31.44
CA ASN A 1 22.63 20.92 -30.34
C ASN A 1 23.34 21.24 -29.03
N ALA A 2 22.80 22.22 -28.27
CA ALA A 2 23.30 22.51 -26.94
C ALA A 2 23.11 21.25 -26.07
N TRP A 3 24.17 20.81 -25.40
CA TRP A 3 24.10 19.74 -24.42
C TRP A 3 23.11 20.13 -23.33
N ARG A 4 22.05 19.32 -23.14
CA ARG A 4 21.07 19.48 -22.05
C ARG A 4 21.26 18.30 -21.10
N PRO A 5 21.62 18.55 -19.83
CA PRO A 5 21.61 17.48 -18.82
C PRO A 5 20.22 16.87 -18.72
N ASP A 6 20.16 15.58 -18.46
CA ASP A 6 18.90 14.88 -18.24
C ASP A 6 18.08 15.60 -17.15
N ALA A 7 16.78 15.66 -17.33
CA ALA A 7 15.80 16.26 -16.42
C ALA A 7 15.79 17.82 -16.31
N ILE A 8 16.61 18.55 -17.06
CA ILE A 8 16.51 20.03 -17.11
C ILE A 8 15.65 20.43 -18.31
N ILE A 9 14.49 21.03 -18.03
CA ILE A 9 13.51 21.48 -19.01
C ILE A 9 13.39 23.00 -18.94
N SER A 10 13.38 23.68 -20.11
CA SER A 10 13.10 25.11 -20.16
C SER A 10 11.66 25.41 -19.74
N GLY A 11 11.43 26.53 -19.06
CA GLY A 11 10.08 27.01 -18.74
C GLY A 11 9.19 27.22 -19.98
N THR A 12 9.77 27.47 -21.14
CA THR A 12 9.05 27.57 -22.43
C THR A 12 8.61 26.19 -22.94
N ASP A 13 9.35 25.13 -22.63
CA ASP A 13 9.09 23.77 -23.12
C ASP A 13 8.09 23.00 -22.22
N ILE A 14 7.72 23.54 -21.07
CA ILE A 14 6.78 22.90 -20.13
C ILE A 14 5.31 23.14 -20.49
N HIS A 15 5.00 24.09 -21.37
CA HIS A 15 3.62 24.49 -21.70
C HIS A 15 2.76 23.30 -22.10
N ASP A 16 3.25 22.42 -22.99
CA ASP A 16 2.51 21.26 -23.47
C ASP A 16 2.21 20.24 -22.36
N ARG A 17 3.10 20.13 -21.38
CA ARG A 17 2.87 19.27 -20.21
C ARG A 17 1.83 19.85 -19.26
N LEU A 18 1.73 21.16 -19.15
CA LEU A 18 0.75 21.86 -18.32
C LEU A 18 -0.64 21.84 -18.94
N THR A 19 -0.71 21.98 -20.27
CA THR A 19 -1.98 21.97 -21.01
C THR A 19 -2.52 20.57 -21.29
N ASN A 20 -1.65 19.58 -21.32
CA ASN A 20 -1.98 18.17 -21.48
C ASN A 20 -1.44 17.35 -20.27
N PRO A 21 -1.96 17.58 -19.06
CA PRO A 21 -1.53 16.82 -17.89
C PRO A 21 -1.86 15.35 -18.10
N LYS A 22 -0.94 14.47 -17.69
CA LYS A 22 -1.25 13.03 -17.61
C LYS A 22 -2.46 12.88 -16.71
N ASN A 23 -3.56 12.35 -17.25
CA ASN A 23 -4.75 12.04 -16.46
C ASN A 23 -4.38 10.92 -15.50
N THR A 24 -4.19 11.25 -14.23
CA THR A 24 -3.92 10.26 -13.19
C THR A 24 -5.25 9.87 -12.58
N GLU A 25 -5.68 8.65 -12.84
CA GLU A 25 -6.86 8.08 -12.21
C GLU A 25 -6.75 8.18 -10.69
N SER A 26 -7.85 8.57 -10.04
CA SER A 26 -7.93 8.72 -8.60
C SER A 26 -9.00 7.81 -8.04
N ILE A 27 -8.64 6.97 -7.09
CA ILE A 27 -9.57 6.14 -6.31
C ILE A 27 -10.00 6.92 -5.08
N PRO A 28 -11.30 7.06 -4.78
CA PRO A 28 -11.72 7.72 -3.56
C PRO A 28 -11.33 6.88 -2.33
N TYR A 29 -10.96 7.55 -1.23
CA TYR A 29 -10.89 6.90 0.08
C TYR A 29 -12.30 6.51 0.56
N PRO A 30 -12.43 5.52 1.44
CA PRO A 30 -13.73 5.16 2.04
C PRO A 30 -14.30 6.25 2.96
N TRP A 31 -13.56 7.33 3.20
CA TRP A 31 -13.97 8.47 4.05
C TRP A 31 -14.10 9.75 3.21
N SER A 32 -15.32 10.30 3.18
CA SER A 32 -15.64 11.51 2.39
C SER A 32 -14.78 12.71 2.74
N ASP A 33 -14.54 12.95 4.03
CA ASP A 33 -13.75 14.10 4.49
C ASP A 33 -12.29 14.01 4.03
N LEU A 34 -11.72 12.80 4.05
CA LEU A 34 -10.37 12.57 3.54
C LEU A 34 -10.31 12.81 2.02
N ASN A 35 -11.34 12.39 1.28
CA ASN A 35 -11.45 12.67 -0.15
C ASN A 35 -11.51 14.15 -0.47
N ASN A 36 -12.28 14.91 0.31
CA ASN A 36 -12.39 16.37 0.14
C ASN A 36 -11.04 17.08 0.32
N LEU A 37 -10.19 16.55 1.22
CA LEU A 37 -8.88 17.13 1.52
C LEU A 37 -7.80 16.68 0.53
N THR A 38 -7.80 15.41 0.10
CA THR A 38 -6.71 14.79 -0.67
C THR A 38 -7.05 14.57 -2.14
N ARG A 39 -8.33 14.54 -2.48
CA ARG A 39 -8.88 14.15 -3.79
C ARG A 39 -8.60 12.69 -4.17
N GLY A 40 -8.51 11.79 -3.17
CA GLY A 40 -8.36 10.35 -3.36
C GLY A 40 -6.92 9.86 -3.40
N ILE A 41 -6.76 8.59 -3.74
CA ILE A 41 -5.51 7.85 -3.88
C ILE A 41 -5.13 7.84 -5.36
N ARG A 42 -3.89 8.17 -5.70
CA ARG A 42 -3.40 8.20 -7.09
C ARG A 42 -2.17 7.33 -7.26
N LYS A 43 -2.03 6.71 -8.43
CA LYS A 43 -0.80 6.03 -8.83
C LYS A 43 0.36 7.02 -8.88
N GLY A 44 1.57 6.57 -8.60
CA GLY A 44 2.75 7.42 -8.54
C GLY A 44 2.87 8.25 -7.26
N GLU A 45 2.02 8.05 -6.25
CA GLU A 45 2.08 8.76 -4.97
C GLU A 45 2.38 7.81 -3.81
N ILE A 46 3.05 8.35 -2.79
CA ILE A 46 3.19 7.69 -1.49
C ILE A 46 2.32 8.43 -0.48
N VAL A 47 1.42 7.69 0.16
CA VAL A 47 0.60 8.21 1.25
C VAL A 47 1.04 7.58 2.56
N THR A 48 1.31 8.41 3.56
CA THR A 48 1.76 7.94 4.87
C THR A 48 0.73 8.26 5.94
N PHE A 49 0.27 7.22 6.65
CA PHE A 49 -0.59 7.35 7.82
C PHE A 49 0.25 7.22 9.09
N CYS A 50 0.36 8.31 9.86
CA CYS A 50 1.09 8.34 11.11
C CYS A 50 0.13 8.34 12.30
N ALA A 51 0.34 7.44 13.25
CA ALA A 51 -0.42 7.39 14.49
C ALA A 51 0.37 6.66 15.59
N GLY A 52 0.03 6.89 16.83
CA GLY A 52 0.59 6.15 17.96
C GLY A 52 0.32 4.64 17.89
N SER A 53 1.00 3.88 18.75
CA SER A 53 0.75 2.44 18.85
C SER A 53 -0.68 2.17 19.36
N GLY A 54 -1.32 1.11 18.86
CA GLY A 54 -2.64 0.67 19.31
C GLY A 54 -3.84 1.52 18.85
N ILE A 55 -3.64 2.57 18.02
CA ILE A 55 -4.73 3.49 17.59
C ILE A 55 -5.47 2.94 16.35
N GLY A 56 -5.02 1.83 15.75
CA GLY A 56 -5.72 1.19 14.64
C GLY A 56 -5.13 1.46 13.25
N LYS A 57 -3.82 1.74 13.14
CA LYS A 57 -3.14 1.90 11.84
C LYS A 57 -3.40 0.71 10.90
N SER A 58 -3.18 -0.52 11.37
CA SER A 58 -3.41 -1.74 10.59
C SER A 58 -4.87 -1.88 10.15
N GLN A 59 -5.82 -1.42 10.98
CA GLN A 59 -7.23 -1.42 10.58
C GLN A 59 -7.52 -0.42 9.45
N VAL A 60 -6.90 0.77 9.47
CA VAL A 60 -6.98 1.73 8.36
C VAL A 60 -6.41 1.11 7.07
N CYS A 61 -5.26 0.44 7.15
CA CYS A 61 -4.65 -0.25 6.02
C CYS A 61 -5.57 -1.34 5.43
N ARG A 62 -6.19 -2.16 6.29
CA ARG A 62 -7.15 -3.20 5.87
C ARG A 62 -8.41 -2.60 5.23
N ILE A 63 -8.95 -1.50 5.78
CA ILE A 63 -10.11 -0.80 5.22
C ILE A 63 -9.79 -0.26 3.83
N ILE A 64 -8.62 0.30 3.61
CA ILE A 64 -8.19 0.79 2.30
C ILE A 64 -8.04 -0.39 1.32
N ALA A 65 -7.39 -1.49 1.72
CA ALA A 65 -7.26 -2.70 0.89
C ALA A 65 -8.64 -3.24 0.49
N HIS A 66 -9.52 -3.44 1.47
CA HIS A 66 -10.90 -3.88 1.24
C HIS A 66 -11.63 -2.96 0.26
N HIS A 67 -11.55 -1.65 0.48
CA HIS A 67 -12.21 -0.67 -0.38
C HIS A 67 -11.72 -0.75 -1.83
N ILE A 68 -10.41 -0.82 -2.06
CA ILE A 68 -9.85 -0.95 -3.41
C ILE A 68 -10.37 -2.25 -4.07
N LEU A 69 -10.32 -3.38 -3.38
CA LEU A 69 -10.73 -4.68 -3.91
C LEU A 69 -12.23 -4.76 -4.23
N THR A 70 -13.08 -4.08 -3.46
CA THR A 70 -14.55 -4.17 -3.60
C THR A 70 -15.17 -3.09 -4.46
N THR A 71 -14.49 -1.96 -4.65
CA THR A 71 -15.03 -0.83 -5.41
C THR A 71 -14.32 -0.56 -6.73
N THR A 72 -13.22 -1.26 -7.00
CA THR A 72 -12.43 -1.11 -8.23
C THR A 72 -11.98 -2.48 -8.76
N GLU A 73 -11.39 -2.50 -9.95
CA GLU A 73 -10.76 -3.69 -10.53
C GLU A 73 -9.23 -3.74 -10.27
N HIS A 74 -8.70 -2.82 -9.48
CA HIS A 74 -7.27 -2.73 -9.22
C HIS A 74 -6.77 -3.83 -8.29
N SER A 75 -5.47 -4.13 -8.41
CA SER A 75 -4.75 -5.11 -7.60
C SER A 75 -4.07 -4.46 -6.39
N VAL A 76 -4.00 -5.22 -5.30
CA VAL A 76 -3.41 -4.78 -4.03
C VAL A 76 -2.34 -5.76 -3.58
N GLY A 77 -1.14 -5.26 -3.32
CA GLY A 77 -0.09 -5.96 -2.57
C GLY A 77 -0.10 -5.51 -1.10
N TYR A 78 -0.07 -6.45 -0.18
CA TYR A 78 -0.08 -6.13 1.24
C TYR A 78 1.14 -6.76 1.93
N ILE A 79 1.97 -5.92 2.52
CA ILE A 79 3.17 -6.27 3.28
C ILE A 79 2.88 -5.96 4.75
N ALA A 80 2.41 -6.96 5.51
CA ALA A 80 2.21 -6.87 6.95
C ALA A 80 3.47 -7.36 7.66
N LEU A 81 4.14 -6.50 8.42
CA LEU A 81 5.39 -6.84 9.11
C LEU A 81 5.19 -7.15 10.61
N GLU A 82 4.02 -6.82 11.16
CA GLU A 82 3.70 -7.05 12.58
C GLU A 82 2.75 -8.22 12.83
N GLU A 83 2.11 -8.74 11.80
CA GLU A 83 1.12 -9.80 11.95
C GLU A 83 1.23 -10.85 10.82
N SER A 84 0.65 -12.02 11.05
CA SER A 84 0.60 -13.07 10.03
C SER A 84 -0.34 -12.71 8.88
N ILE A 85 -0.10 -13.34 7.71
CA ILE A 85 -0.95 -13.15 6.53
C ILE A 85 -2.39 -13.62 6.79
N GLU A 86 -2.59 -14.68 7.59
CA GLU A 86 -3.92 -15.17 7.96
C GLU A 86 -4.68 -14.12 8.76
N ARG A 87 -4.01 -13.46 9.73
CA ARG A 87 -4.65 -12.42 10.55
C ARG A 87 -5.02 -11.20 9.69
N THR A 88 -4.15 -10.80 8.76
CA THR A 88 -4.45 -9.72 7.79
C THR A 88 -5.61 -10.11 6.89
N ALA A 89 -5.60 -11.32 6.32
CA ALA A 89 -6.67 -11.83 5.46
C ALA A 89 -8.01 -11.89 6.19
N LEU A 90 -8.05 -12.49 7.41
CA LEU A 90 -9.26 -12.53 8.23
C LEU A 90 -9.77 -11.14 8.60
N GLY A 91 -8.88 -10.17 8.78
CA GLY A 91 -9.25 -8.78 9.01
C GLY A 91 -9.97 -8.16 7.80
N ILE A 92 -9.52 -8.46 6.58
CA ILE A 92 -10.11 -7.96 5.34
C ILE A 92 -11.44 -8.66 5.03
N VAL A 93 -11.48 -10.00 5.11
CA VAL A 93 -12.73 -10.79 4.96
C VAL A 93 -13.77 -10.36 6.01
N GLY A 94 -13.32 -10.11 7.24
CA GLY A 94 -14.18 -9.64 8.32
C GLY A 94 -14.82 -8.28 8.04
N LEU A 95 -14.14 -7.37 7.34
CA LEU A 95 -14.74 -6.11 6.90
C LEU A 95 -15.91 -6.32 5.96
N GLU A 96 -15.79 -7.23 4.99
CA GLU A 96 -16.87 -7.60 4.07
C GLU A 96 -18.06 -8.19 4.80
N MET A 97 -17.83 -9.02 5.81
CA MET A 97 -18.88 -9.64 6.63
C MET A 97 -19.41 -8.71 7.73
N GLY A 98 -18.84 -7.54 7.98
CA GLY A 98 -19.17 -6.69 9.13
C GLY A 98 -18.81 -7.34 10.48
N LYS A 99 -17.79 -8.20 10.53
CA LYS A 99 -17.36 -8.97 11.72
C LYS A 99 -15.89 -8.78 12.00
N LEU A 100 -15.46 -8.91 13.25
CA LEU A 100 -14.04 -8.84 13.66
C LEU A 100 -13.40 -10.24 13.64
N LEU A 101 -13.39 -10.91 12.48
CA LEU A 101 -12.93 -12.30 12.36
C LEU A 101 -11.51 -12.52 12.87
N HIS A 102 -10.59 -11.59 12.63
CA HIS A 102 -9.21 -11.68 13.10
C HIS A 102 -9.04 -11.67 14.63
N LEU A 103 -10.12 -11.42 15.38
CA LEU A 103 -10.19 -11.45 16.85
C LEU A 103 -11.09 -12.57 17.37
N ASP A 104 -11.78 -13.28 16.47
CA ASP A 104 -12.72 -14.35 16.84
C ASP A 104 -11.97 -15.69 16.94
N PRO A 105 -11.93 -16.34 18.12
CA PRO A 105 -11.30 -17.65 18.26
C PRO A 105 -12.16 -18.80 17.72
N GLU A 106 -13.45 -18.57 17.44
CA GLU A 106 -14.42 -19.61 17.05
C GLU A 106 -15.02 -19.34 15.66
N ILE A 107 -14.16 -19.01 14.68
CA ILE A 107 -14.62 -18.73 13.31
C ILE A 107 -15.25 -19.96 12.69
N ASN A 108 -16.48 -19.83 12.23
CA ASN A 108 -17.12 -20.85 11.42
C ASN A 108 -16.76 -20.70 9.94
N TYR A 109 -15.72 -21.41 9.50
CA TYR A 109 -15.28 -21.42 8.11
C TYR A 109 -16.24 -22.15 7.15
N ALA A 110 -17.22 -22.88 7.65
CA ALA A 110 -18.27 -23.51 6.84
C ALA A 110 -19.48 -22.59 6.59
N ASP A 111 -19.42 -21.34 7.05
CA ASP A 111 -20.43 -20.32 6.75
C ASP A 111 -20.31 -19.92 5.27
N THR A 112 -21.38 -20.09 4.49
CA THR A 112 -21.40 -19.70 3.06
C THR A 112 -21.11 -18.22 2.85
N ASN A 113 -21.44 -17.37 3.82
CA ASN A 113 -21.10 -15.95 3.77
C ASN A 113 -19.58 -15.72 3.88
N PHE A 114 -18.82 -16.61 4.55
CA PHE A 114 -17.37 -16.54 4.61
C PHE A 114 -16.74 -16.77 3.24
N ASP A 115 -17.18 -17.81 2.52
CA ASP A 115 -16.67 -18.13 1.18
C ASP A 115 -16.97 -16.99 0.19
N GLU A 116 -18.17 -16.43 0.24
CA GLU A 116 -18.55 -15.28 -0.59
C GLU A 116 -17.68 -14.04 -0.30
N ALA A 117 -17.54 -13.68 0.98
CA ALA A 117 -16.71 -12.58 1.41
C ALA A 117 -15.23 -12.78 1.07
N TYR A 118 -14.73 -14.01 1.19
CA TYR A 118 -13.37 -14.35 0.79
C TYR A 118 -13.16 -14.15 -0.71
N VAL A 119 -14.05 -14.67 -1.56
CA VAL A 119 -13.96 -14.56 -3.03
C VAL A 119 -14.05 -13.10 -3.46
N ASN A 120 -14.90 -12.29 -2.83
CA ASN A 120 -15.05 -10.88 -3.15
C ASN A 120 -13.84 -10.01 -2.73
N THR A 121 -13.00 -10.50 -1.83
CA THR A 121 -11.88 -9.75 -1.26
C THR A 121 -10.53 -10.44 -1.50
N VAL A 122 -10.02 -11.17 -0.53
CA VAL A 122 -8.70 -11.80 -0.56
C VAL A 122 -8.58 -12.84 -1.68
N GLY A 123 -9.63 -13.60 -1.92
CA GLY A 123 -9.72 -14.63 -2.96
C GLY A 123 -10.06 -14.11 -4.36
N SER A 124 -10.17 -12.80 -4.56
CA SER A 124 -10.56 -12.17 -5.84
C SER A 124 -9.54 -12.38 -6.99
N GLY A 125 -8.36 -12.92 -6.70
CA GLY A 125 -7.24 -13.01 -7.65
C GLY A 125 -6.47 -11.70 -7.84
N ARG A 126 -6.87 -10.62 -7.15
CA ARG A 126 -6.26 -9.28 -7.21
C ARG A 126 -5.55 -8.88 -5.92
N MET A 127 -5.49 -9.76 -4.92
CA MET A 127 -4.81 -9.54 -3.63
C MET A 127 -3.56 -10.40 -3.54
N TRP A 128 -2.45 -9.76 -3.16
CA TRP A 128 -1.15 -10.40 -2.94
C TRP A 128 -0.70 -10.11 -1.52
N LEU A 129 -0.40 -11.15 -0.75
CA LEU A 129 0.05 -11.05 0.64
C LEU A 129 1.52 -11.48 0.72
N TYR A 130 2.35 -10.67 1.37
CA TYR A 130 3.74 -11.01 1.64
C TYR A 130 3.84 -11.79 2.95
N ASP A 131 4.13 -13.10 2.85
CA ASP A 131 4.36 -13.96 4.01
C ASP A 131 5.79 -13.74 4.51
N HIS A 132 5.90 -13.13 5.69
CA HIS A 132 7.17 -12.72 6.27
C HIS A 132 7.57 -13.60 7.44
N TRP A 133 8.78 -14.16 7.36
CA TRP A 133 9.44 -14.87 8.44
C TRP A 133 10.81 -14.25 8.74
N GLY A 134 10.99 -13.72 9.95
CA GLY A 134 12.25 -13.18 10.41
C GLY A 134 12.45 -11.69 10.16
N SER A 135 13.71 -11.21 10.18
CA SER A 135 14.04 -9.80 9.94
C SER A 135 13.96 -9.46 8.44
N LEU A 136 13.33 -8.35 8.13
CA LEU A 136 13.31 -7.77 6.80
C LEU A 136 14.18 -6.53 6.77
N ASP A 137 15.24 -6.55 5.96
CA ASP A 137 16.06 -5.36 5.71
C ASP A 137 15.44 -4.48 4.60
N ALA A 138 15.91 -3.23 4.54
CA ALA A 138 15.38 -2.23 3.61
C ALA A 138 15.53 -2.63 2.13
N GLU A 139 16.63 -3.27 1.75
CA GLU A 139 16.88 -3.66 0.35
C GLU A 139 15.93 -4.79 -0.07
N ARG A 140 15.69 -5.74 0.81
CA ARG A 140 14.71 -6.81 0.58
C ARG A 140 13.30 -6.26 0.46
N LEU A 141 12.89 -5.33 1.36
CA LEU A 141 11.60 -4.67 1.26
C LEU A 141 11.41 -4.02 -0.12
N LEU A 142 12.39 -3.20 -0.55
CA LEU A 142 12.35 -2.53 -1.84
C LEU A 142 12.27 -3.52 -3.01
N SER A 143 13.03 -4.63 -2.93
CA SER A 143 12.99 -5.70 -3.93
C SER A 143 11.61 -6.35 -4.01
N HIS A 144 10.94 -6.59 -2.89
CA HIS A 144 9.58 -7.16 -2.87
C HIS A 144 8.55 -6.19 -3.44
N VAL A 145 8.61 -4.90 -3.08
CA VAL A 145 7.73 -3.87 -3.66
C VAL A 145 7.92 -3.77 -5.18
N MET A 146 9.18 -3.77 -5.64
CA MET A 146 9.50 -3.76 -7.07
C MET A 146 8.97 -5.01 -7.78
N HIS A 147 9.14 -6.20 -7.17
CA HIS A 147 8.65 -7.45 -7.73
C HIS A 147 7.11 -7.45 -7.85
N MET A 148 6.40 -7.01 -6.81
CA MET A 148 4.95 -6.86 -6.85
C MET A 148 4.53 -5.91 -7.98
N ALA A 149 5.15 -4.75 -8.09
CA ALA A 149 4.79 -3.75 -9.08
C ALA A 149 5.11 -4.20 -10.52
N LYS A 150 6.33 -4.74 -10.78
CA LYS A 150 6.79 -5.01 -12.15
C LYS A 150 6.54 -6.43 -12.65
N ALA A 151 6.56 -7.43 -11.76
CA ALA A 151 6.42 -8.83 -12.15
C ALA A 151 5.01 -9.39 -11.93
N MET A 152 4.27 -8.82 -10.96
CA MET A 152 2.93 -9.28 -10.59
C MET A 152 1.84 -8.27 -10.97
N ASP A 153 2.21 -7.14 -11.58
CA ASP A 153 1.32 -6.06 -12.02
C ASP A 153 0.42 -5.52 -10.88
N VAL A 154 1.01 -5.43 -9.69
CA VAL A 154 0.33 -4.88 -8.51
C VAL A 154 0.34 -3.37 -8.59
N GLU A 155 -0.84 -2.77 -8.54
CA GLU A 155 -1.03 -1.32 -8.75
C GLU A 155 -0.94 -0.51 -7.45
N TYR A 156 -1.37 -1.10 -6.33
CA TYR A 156 -1.34 -0.44 -5.01
C TYR A 156 -0.66 -1.35 -4.00
N VAL A 157 0.39 -0.85 -3.34
CA VAL A 157 1.11 -1.59 -2.29
C VAL A 157 0.86 -0.94 -0.94
N ILE A 158 0.40 -1.72 0.02
CA ILE A 158 0.22 -1.33 1.41
C ILE A 158 1.35 -1.92 2.24
N LEU A 159 2.06 -1.07 2.99
CA LEU A 159 3.13 -1.45 3.89
C LEU A 159 2.73 -1.13 5.34
N ASP A 160 2.53 -2.16 6.16
CA ASP A 160 2.15 -2.05 7.57
C ASP A 160 3.16 -2.79 8.45
N HIS A 161 4.13 -2.13 9.07
CA HIS A 161 4.53 -0.73 8.92
C HIS A 161 6.06 -0.62 8.82
N ILE A 162 6.54 0.50 8.31
CA ILE A 162 7.95 0.72 7.96
C ILE A 162 8.91 0.67 9.16
N SER A 163 8.48 1.01 10.36
CA SER A 163 9.36 1.06 11.55
C SER A 163 9.98 -0.28 11.90
N ILE A 164 9.39 -1.41 11.50
CA ILE A 164 9.95 -2.75 11.74
C ILE A 164 11.23 -2.97 10.93
N VAL A 165 11.34 -2.40 9.75
CA VAL A 165 12.52 -2.51 8.88
C VAL A 165 13.76 -1.89 9.52
N VAL A 166 13.55 -0.94 10.43
CA VAL A 166 14.63 -0.19 11.11
C VAL A 166 14.73 -0.53 12.61
N SER A 167 13.85 -1.38 13.12
CA SER A 167 13.85 -1.78 14.54
C SER A 167 15.15 -2.52 14.92
N GLY A 168 15.72 -2.14 16.07
CA GLY A 168 16.96 -2.75 16.56
C GLY A 168 18.23 -1.94 16.30
N MET A 169 18.11 -0.76 15.68
CA MET A 169 19.21 0.19 15.51
C MET A 169 19.28 1.22 16.66
N GLN A 170 20.38 1.95 16.79
CA GLN A 170 20.50 3.07 17.72
C GLN A 170 19.65 4.25 17.21
N ASP A 171 19.03 5.03 18.09
CA ASP A 171 18.04 6.09 17.77
C ASP A 171 18.48 7.06 16.65
N GLY A 172 19.77 7.38 16.53
CA GLY A 172 20.28 8.27 15.48
C GLY A 172 20.33 7.63 14.08
N ASP A 173 20.42 6.32 14.02
CA ASP A 173 20.51 5.55 12.77
C ASP A 173 19.13 5.16 12.25
N GLU A 174 18.14 4.97 13.13
CA GLU A 174 16.76 4.63 12.78
C GLU A 174 16.13 5.70 11.88
N ARG A 175 16.20 6.97 12.26
CA ARG A 175 15.66 8.08 11.48
C ARG A 175 16.31 8.17 10.09
N ARG A 176 17.64 8.07 10.02
CA ARG A 176 18.36 8.09 8.74
C ARG A 176 17.99 6.93 7.84
N MET A 177 17.75 5.75 8.43
CA MET A 177 17.31 4.58 7.68
C MET A 177 15.90 4.77 7.13
N ILE A 178 14.95 5.28 7.93
CA ILE A 178 13.60 5.61 7.46
C ILE A 178 13.67 6.60 6.30
N ASP A 179 14.43 7.70 6.43
CA ASP A 179 14.60 8.70 5.38
C ASP A 179 15.18 8.08 4.10
N ASN A 180 16.16 7.18 4.23
CA ASN A 180 16.75 6.47 3.08
C ASN A 180 15.74 5.52 2.42
N VAL A 181 15.00 4.73 3.19
CA VAL A 181 13.97 3.82 2.66
C VAL A 181 12.86 4.61 1.97
N MET A 182 12.38 5.70 2.58
CA MET A 182 11.35 6.55 1.97
C MET A 182 11.82 7.20 0.68
N THR A 183 13.09 7.65 0.62
CA THR A 183 13.68 8.20 -0.61
C THR A 183 13.73 7.16 -1.73
N LYS A 184 14.17 5.93 -1.42
CA LYS A 184 14.22 4.83 -2.39
C LYS A 184 12.82 4.38 -2.82
N LEU A 185 11.85 4.30 -1.89
CA LEU A 185 10.45 4.02 -2.22
C LEU A 185 9.88 5.09 -3.15
N ARG A 186 10.18 6.38 -2.90
CA ARG A 186 9.74 7.47 -3.78
C ARG A 186 10.28 7.32 -5.20
N ALA A 187 11.56 7.02 -5.35
CA ALA A 187 12.17 6.77 -6.65
C ALA A 187 11.53 5.57 -7.36
N LEU A 188 11.26 4.49 -6.63
CA LEU A 188 10.62 3.28 -7.16
C LEU A 188 9.18 3.57 -7.62
N VAL A 189 8.40 4.31 -6.84
CA VAL A 189 7.03 4.70 -7.18
C VAL A 189 7.01 5.60 -8.44
N GLU A 190 7.96 6.52 -8.60
CA GLU A 190 8.09 7.33 -9.83
C GLU A 190 8.47 6.49 -11.05
N GLU A 191 9.26 5.44 -10.85
CA GLU A 191 9.69 4.53 -11.94
C GLU A 191 8.58 3.57 -12.39
N CYS A 192 7.77 3.09 -11.44
CA CYS A 192 6.72 2.11 -11.70
C CYS A 192 5.38 2.74 -12.12
N GLY A 193 5.12 3.98 -11.75
CA GLY A 193 3.84 4.68 -12.02
C GLY A 193 2.82 4.37 -10.99
#